data_65ec2d72da60a4fc77ca7cd89508e133
#
_entry.id   65ec2d72da60a4fc77ca7cd89508e133
#
_cell.length_a   1.000
_cell.length_b   1.000
_cell.length_c   1.000
_cell.angle_alpha   90.00
_cell.angle_beta   90.00
_cell.angle_gamma   90.00
#
_symmetry.space_group_name_H-M   'P 1'
#
loop_
_entity.id
_entity.type
_entity.pdbx_description
1 polymer ?
#
loop_
_entity_poly.entity_id
_entity_poly.type
_entity_poly.pdbx_seq_one_letter_code
_entity_poly.pdbx_strand_id
1 'polypeptide(L)'
;LKLLLRIILTILVIIVVIIGSLFGLNAYSDQHPNNRSINDWNKLNPLAPTHEYYVKTQKPSKVEVVDKEKDVYIYHYNQTGYTKDGKAKNIDYTASKKLKQHHYLVVSEKSHTITSYKEVKQSDIPTKAKEKL
;
A
#
# COMPACT_ATOMS: atom_id res chain seq x y z
N LEU A 1 13.68 13.47 -43.24
CA LEU A 1 12.65 12.44 -42.99
C LEU A 1 13.23 11.15 -42.42
N LYS A 2 14.25 10.54 -43.05
CA LYS A 2 14.90 9.29 -42.55
C LYS A 2 15.50 9.44 -41.16
N LEU A 3 16.13 10.58 -40.83
CA LEU A 3 16.69 10.87 -39.51
C LEU A 3 15.59 10.98 -38.47
N LEU A 4 14.53 11.75 -38.77
CA LEU A 4 13.37 11.89 -37.89
C LEU A 4 12.71 10.55 -37.59
N LEU A 5 12.53 9.72 -38.60
CA LEU A 5 11.97 8.36 -38.42
C LEU A 5 12.84 7.48 -37.53
N ARG A 6 14.17 7.56 -37.67
CA ARG A 6 15.10 6.82 -36.79
C ARG A 6 15.01 7.28 -35.34
N ILE A 7 14.92 8.60 -35.11
CA ILE A 7 14.78 9.17 -33.76
C ILE A 7 13.45 8.68 -33.13
N ILE A 8 12.35 8.76 -33.86
CA ILE A 8 11.04 8.31 -33.38
C ILE A 8 11.09 6.81 -33.03
N LEU A 9 11.67 5.99 -33.91
CA LEU A 9 11.79 4.54 -33.67
C LEU A 9 12.64 4.26 -32.43
N THR A 10 13.76 4.96 -32.25
CA THR A 10 14.61 4.82 -31.07
C THR A 10 13.87 5.18 -29.79
N ILE A 11 13.13 6.30 -29.77
CA ILE A 11 12.32 6.71 -28.62
C ILE A 11 11.26 5.64 -28.32
N LEU A 12 10.61 5.11 -29.33
CA LEU A 12 9.58 4.08 -29.14
C LEU A 12 10.17 2.79 -28.53
N VAL A 13 11.34 2.37 -28.97
CA VAL A 13 12.06 1.21 -28.39
C VAL A 13 12.40 1.49 -26.93
N ILE A 14 12.91 2.68 -26.59
CA ILE A 14 13.23 3.05 -25.20
C ILE A 14 11.97 2.99 -24.32
N ILE A 15 10.84 3.53 -24.80
CA ILE A 15 9.57 3.48 -24.08
C ILE A 15 9.13 2.02 -23.81
N VAL A 16 9.22 1.15 -24.82
CA VAL A 16 8.86 -0.26 -24.66
C VAL A 16 9.76 -0.94 -23.62
N VAL A 17 11.06 -0.68 -23.62
CA VAL A 17 12.01 -1.21 -22.65
C VAL A 17 11.68 -0.73 -21.24
N ILE A 18 11.38 0.56 -21.07
CA ILE A 18 10.99 1.13 -19.76
C ILE A 18 9.72 0.46 -19.24
N ILE A 19 8.68 0.38 -20.07
CA ILE A 19 7.40 -0.24 -19.69
C ILE A 19 7.62 -1.72 -19.32
N GLY A 20 8.36 -2.47 -20.15
CA GLY A 20 8.69 -3.87 -19.87
C GLY A 20 9.45 -4.06 -18.56
N SER A 21 10.39 -3.17 -18.26
CA SER A 21 11.14 -3.17 -16.99
C SER A 21 10.25 -2.91 -15.79
N LEU A 22 9.27 -1.99 -15.90
CA LEU A 22 8.32 -1.70 -14.82
C LEU A 22 7.38 -2.89 -14.56
N PHE A 23 6.90 -3.58 -15.60
CA PHE A 23 6.14 -4.82 -15.42
C PHE A 23 6.99 -5.93 -14.79
N GLY A 24 8.24 -6.08 -15.24
CA GLY A 24 9.18 -7.05 -14.68
C GLY A 24 9.47 -6.79 -13.21
N LEU A 25 9.67 -5.53 -12.82
CA LEU A 25 9.87 -5.13 -11.42
C LEU A 25 8.65 -5.49 -10.56
N ASN A 26 7.44 -5.21 -11.05
CA ASN A 26 6.22 -5.57 -10.33
C ASN A 26 6.09 -7.09 -10.15
N ALA A 27 6.27 -7.87 -11.20
CA ALA A 27 6.21 -9.33 -11.14
C ALA A 27 7.27 -9.92 -10.19
N TYR A 28 8.48 -9.35 -10.18
CA TYR A 28 9.54 -9.77 -9.28
C TYR A 28 9.22 -9.42 -7.81
N SER A 29 8.68 -8.23 -7.55
CA SER A 29 8.20 -7.82 -6.22
C SER A 29 7.12 -8.77 -5.69
N ASP A 30 6.16 -9.16 -6.53
CA ASP A 30 5.08 -10.08 -6.15
C ASP A 30 5.59 -11.48 -5.78
N GLN A 31 6.66 -11.94 -6.42
CA GLN A 31 7.30 -13.21 -6.10
C GLN A 31 8.21 -13.13 -4.85
N HIS A 32 8.63 -11.94 -4.45
CA HIS A 32 9.54 -11.70 -3.34
C HIS A 32 8.95 -10.72 -2.31
N PRO A 33 7.80 -11.03 -1.67
CA PRO A 33 7.08 -10.11 -0.78
C PRO A 33 7.89 -9.65 0.43
N ASN A 34 8.87 -10.45 0.85
CA ASN A 34 9.75 -10.15 1.98
C ASN A 34 11.00 -9.33 1.61
N ASN A 35 11.22 -9.07 0.31
CA ASN A 35 12.36 -8.27 -0.14
C ASN A 35 12.03 -6.78 -0.05
N ARG A 36 12.37 -6.17 1.08
CA ARG A 36 12.04 -4.77 1.38
C ARG A 36 12.58 -3.80 0.33
N SER A 37 13.82 -3.98 -0.11
CA SER A 37 14.44 -3.07 -1.10
C SER A 37 13.69 -3.09 -2.43
N ILE A 38 13.34 -4.27 -2.92
CA ILE A 38 12.57 -4.43 -4.17
C ILE A 38 11.18 -3.81 -4.02
N ASN A 39 10.50 -4.06 -2.90
CA ASN A 39 9.18 -3.53 -2.62
C ASN A 39 9.21 -1.99 -2.51
N ASP A 40 10.25 -1.42 -1.90
CA ASP A 40 10.43 0.03 -1.80
C ASP A 40 10.64 0.68 -3.18
N TRP A 41 11.39 0.06 -4.08
CA TRP A 41 11.49 0.52 -5.46
C TRP A 41 10.18 0.36 -6.23
N ASN A 42 9.51 -0.78 -6.08
CA ASN A 42 8.25 -1.04 -6.78
C ASN A 42 7.09 -0.16 -6.30
N LYS A 43 7.13 0.39 -5.08
CA LYS A 43 6.17 1.42 -4.63
C LYS A 43 6.17 2.66 -5.55
N LEU A 44 7.33 3.01 -6.11
CA LEU A 44 7.47 4.14 -7.03
C LEU A 44 7.02 3.79 -8.46
N ASN A 45 6.82 2.52 -8.74
CA ASN A 45 6.38 2.04 -10.04
C ASN A 45 4.92 2.45 -10.31
N PRO A 46 4.64 3.29 -11.34
CA PRO A 46 3.29 3.72 -11.64
C PRO A 46 2.37 2.59 -12.10
N LEU A 47 2.94 1.47 -12.57
CA LEU A 47 2.18 0.30 -13.02
C LEU A 47 1.90 -0.70 -11.90
N ALA A 48 2.52 -0.56 -10.72
CA ALA A 48 2.22 -1.41 -9.58
C ALA A 48 0.83 -1.10 -9.02
N PRO A 49 -0.05 -2.10 -8.82
CA PRO A 49 -1.41 -1.88 -8.35
C PRO A 49 -1.42 -1.42 -6.89
N THR A 50 -2.42 -0.62 -6.54
CA THR A 50 -2.75 -0.28 -5.16
C THR A 50 -3.94 -1.11 -4.71
N HIS A 51 -3.81 -1.77 -3.56
CA HIS A 51 -4.88 -2.55 -2.94
C HIS A 51 -5.42 -1.79 -1.73
N GLU A 52 -6.73 -1.82 -1.56
CA GLU A 52 -7.40 -1.16 -0.43
C GLU A 52 -8.05 -2.22 0.47
N TYR A 53 -7.87 -2.02 1.77
CA TYR A 53 -8.44 -2.86 2.82
C TYR A 53 -9.18 -2.00 3.81
N TYR A 54 -10.37 -2.44 4.19
CA TYR A 54 -11.19 -1.78 5.20
C TYR A 54 -10.94 -2.43 6.55
N VAL A 55 -10.70 -1.62 7.56
CA VAL A 55 -10.44 -2.07 8.93
C VAL A 55 -11.30 -1.27 9.90
N LYS A 56 -11.69 -1.91 11.01
CA LYS A 56 -12.28 -1.25 12.17
C LYS A 56 -11.18 -1.05 13.20
N THR A 57 -10.92 0.19 13.58
CA THR A 57 -9.83 0.52 14.49
C THR A 57 -10.01 -0.13 15.86
N GLN A 58 -8.93 -0.65 16.40
CA GLN A 58 -8.85 -1.28 17.71
C GLN A 58 -7.64 -0.76 18.49
N LYS A 59 -7.37 -1.34 19.65
CA LYS A 59 -6.18 -0.99 20.43
C LYS A 59 -4.91 -1.33 19.63
N PRO A 60 -3.84 -0.53 19.77
CA PRO A 60 -2.56 -0.88 19.19
C PRO A 60 -2.06 -2.20 19.76
N SER A 61 -1.45 -3.03 18.91
CA SER A 61 -0.82 -4.30 19.28
C SER A 61 0.49 -4.07 20.04
N LYS A 62 1.18 -2.97 19.73
CA LYS A 62 2.43 -2.55 20.36
C LYS A 62 2.54 -1.02 20.36
N VAL A 63 3.15 -0.48 21.39
CA VAL A 63 3.54 0.93 21.45
C VAL A 63 5.05 1.00 21.61
N GLU A 64 5.69 1.68 20.69
CA GLU A 64 7.14 1.92 20.69
C GLU A 64 7.42 3.36 21.12
N VAL A 65 8.31 3.53 22.08
CA VAL A 65 8.76 4.84 22.55
C VAL A 65 9.98 5.22 21.73
N VAL A 66 9.85 6.25 20.90
CA VAL A 66 10.96 6.76 20.07
C VAL A 66 11.77 7.80 20.83
N ASP A 67 11.07 8.75 21.49
CA ASP A 67 11.67 9.78 22.31
C ASP A 67 10.73 10.10 23.47
N LYS A 68 11.14 9.69 24.69
CA LYS A 68 10.33 9.87 25.90
C LYS A 68 10.27 11.33 26.35
N GLU A 69 11.35 12.09 26.10
CA GLU A 69 11.42 13.50 26.53
C GLU A 69 10.54 14.41 25.67
N LYS A 70 10.33 13.99 24.39
CA LYS A 70 9.49 14.72 23.42
C LYS A 70 8.12 14.09 23.21
N ASP A 71 7.75 13.08 24.01
CA ASP A 71 6.49 12.35 23.88
C ASP A 71 6.27 11.78 22.45
N VAL A 72 7.34 11.27 21.81
CA VAL A 72 7.26 10.67 20.48
C VAL A 72 7.07 9.16 20.58
N TYR A 73 5.94 8.70 20.11
CA TYR A 73 5.53 7.31 20.11
C TYR A 73 5.20 6.83 18.71
N ILE A 74 5.42 5.52 18.44
CA ILE A 74 4.89 4.83 17.27
C ILE A 74 3.92 3.76 17.77
N TYR A 75 2.70 3.82 17.29
CA TYR A 75 1.64 2.87 17.59
C TYR A 75 1.55 1.86 16.45
N HIS A 76 1.75 0.59 16.76
CA HIS A 76 1.66 -0.52 15.81
C HIS A 76 0.28 -1.15 15.89
N TYR A 77 -0.31 -1.41 14.74
CA TYR A 77 -1.60 -2.05 14.59
C TYR A 77 -1.45 -3.28 13.71
N ASN A 78 -1.84 -4.42 14.23
CA ASN A 78 -1.92 -5.67 13.51
C ASN A 78 -3.35 -6.18 13.61
N GLN A 79 -4.06 -6.24 12.49
CA GLN A 79 -5.45 -6.63 12.48
C GLN A 79 -5.91 -7.12 11.11
N THR A 80 -7.02 -7.84 11.08
CA THR A 80 -7.62 -8.27 9.82
C THR A 80 -8.30 -7.09 9.14
N GLY A 81 -7.93 -6.85 7.88
CA GLY A 81 -8.63 -5.96 6.96
C GLY A 81 -9.36 -6.76 5.89
N TYR A 82 -10.32 -6.13 5.23
CA TYR A 82 -11.15 -6.76 4.21
C TYR A 82 -11.14 -5.94 2.93
N THR A 83 -10.99 -6.61 1.79
CA THR A 83 -11.15 -5.98 0.47
C THR A 83 -12.61 -5.59 0.26
N LYS A 84 -12.89 -4.79 -0.78
CA LYS A 84 -14.26 -4.47 -1.21
C LYS A 84 -15.15 -5.69 -1.43
N ASP A 85 -14.55 -6.83 -1.76
CA ASP A 85 -15.24 -8.10 -1.99
C ASP A 85 -15.36 -8.98 -0.73
N GLY A 86 -14.88 -8.48 0.43
CA GLY A 86 -14.93 -9.17 1.71
C GLY A 86 -13.83 -10.19 1.94
N LYS A 87 -12.76 -10.21 1.12
CA LYS A 87 -11.61 -11.09 1.34
C LYS A 87 -10.75 -10.56 2.46
N ALA A 88 -10.44 -11.42 3.43
CA ALA A 88 -9.63 -11.10 4.60
C ALA A 88 -8.12 -11.07 4.26
N LYS A 89 -7.41 -10.13 4.84
CA LYS A 89 -5.94 -10.06 4.87
C LYS A 89 -5.48 -9.53 6.22
N ASN A 90 -4.39 -10.08 6.75
CA ASN A 90 -3.74 -9.48 7.91
C ASN A 90 -2.98 -8.22 7.49
N ILE A 91 -3.24 -7.10 8.16
CA ILE A 91 -2.71 -5.79 7.84
C ILE A 91 -1.89 -5.29 9.03
N ASP A 92 -0.63 -4.95 8.75
CA ASP A 92 0.28 -4.31 9.69
C ASP A 92 0.51 -2.85 9.26
N TYR A 93 0.17 -1.91 10.13
CA TYR A 93 0.42 -0.50 9.88
C TYR A 93 0.79 0.23 11.16
N THR A 94 1.37 1.42 11.02
CA THR A 94 1.79 2.25 12.14
C THR A 94 1.16 3.63 12.07
N ALA A 95 1.01 4.26 13.24
CA ALA A 95 0.57 5.63 13.35
C ALA A 95 1.42 6.38 14.38
N SER A 96 1.68 7.65 14.14
CA SER A 96 2.39 8.54 15.09
C SER A 96 1.50 9.02 16.24
N LYS A 97 0.19 8.83 16.13
CA LYS A 97 -0.80 9.13 17.17
C LYS A 97 -1.66 7.92 17.42
N LYS A 98 -2.08 7.74 18.67
CA LYS A 98 -3.02 6.68 19.03
C LYS A 98 -4.36 6.92 18.33
N LEU A 99 -4.78 5.94 17.53
CA LEU A 99 -6.05 6.01 16.82
C LEU A 99 -7.23 5.80 17.77
N LYS A 100 -8.31 6.53 17.52
CA LYS A 100 -9.58 6.30 18.21
C LYS A 100 -10.12 4.93 17.86
N GLN A 101 -10.62 4.18 18.84
CA GLN A 101 -11.20 2.87 18.64
C GLN A 101 -12.60 2.97 18.02
N HIS A 102 -13.02 1.89 17.35
CA HIS A 102 -14.35 1.74 16.75
C HIS A 102 -14.63 2.72 15.59
N HIS A 103 -13.58 3.29 15.00
CA HIS A 103 -13.65 4.03 13.75
C HIS A 103 -13.30 3.10 12.59
N TYR A 104 -13.55 3.54 11.37
CA TYR A 104 -13.26 2.76 10.16
C TYR A 104 -12.19 3.47 9.35
N LEU A 105 -11.24 2.70 8.86
CA LEU A 105 -10.19 3.19 7.96
C LEU A 105 -10.22 2.39 6.66
N VAL A 106 -9.88 3.05 5.57
CA VAL A 106 -9.34 2.42 4.37
C VAL A 106 -7.83 2.50 4.41
N VAL A 107 -7.17 1.36 4.32
CA VAL A 107 -5.71 1.22 4.35
C VAL A 107 -5.26 0.85 2.95
N SER A 108 -4.37 1.64 2.38
CA SER A 108 -3.83 1.43 1.03
C SER A 108 -2.49 0.71 1.11
N GLU A 109 -2.37 -0.37 0.35
CA GLU A 109 -1.16 -1.16 0.19
C GLU A 109 -0.68 -1.11 -1.25
N LYS A 110 0.61 -0.90 -1.44
CA LYS A 110 1.27 -0.99 -2.74
C LYS A 110 2.59 -1.74 -2.56
N SER A 111 2.81 -2.76 -3.39
CA SER A 111 4.03 -3.59 -3.32
C SER A 111 4.30 -4.12 -1.91
N HIS A 112 3.31 -4.76 -1.32
CA HIS A 112 3.38 -5.37 0.03
C HIS A 112 3.72 -4.37 1.16
N THR A 113 3.56 -3.08 0.91
CA THR A 113 3.83 -2.01 1.89
C THR A 113 2.62 -1.12 2.05
N ILE A 114 2.24 -0.85 3.29
CA ILE A 114 1.19 0.13 3.57
C ILE A 114 1.73 1.52 3.25
N THR A 115 1.03 2.21 2.36
CA THR A 115 1.43 3.54 1.88
C THR A 115 0.64 4.66 2.53
N SER A 116 -0.61 4.40 2.91
CA SER A 116 -1.47 5.37 3.58
C SER A 116 -2.66 4.72 4.26
N TYR A 117 -3.30 5.45 5.15
CA TYR A 117 -4.62 5.12 5.68
C TYR A 117 -5.46 6.39 5.80
N LYS A 118 -6.75 6.25 5.66
CA LYS A 118 -7.72 7.35 5.73
C LYS A 118 -8.98 6.90 6.47
N GLU A 119 -9.50 7.77 7.34
CA GLU A 119 -10.79 7.52 7.99
C GLU A 119 -11.93 7.59 6.98
N VAL A 120 -12.86 6.65 7.07
CA VAL A 120 -14.06 6.57 6.25
C VAL A 120 -15.29 6.38 7.13
N LYS A 121 -16.43 6.86 6.65
CA LYS A 121 -17.72 6.61 7.33
C LYS A 121 -18.15 5.17 7.10
N GLN A 122 -18.86 4.61 8.06
CA GLN A 122 -19.41 3.26 7.93
C GLN A 122 -20.31 3.12 6.69
N SER A 123 -21.03 4.19 6.32
CA SER A 123 -21.89 4.23 5.13
C SER A 123 -21.11 4.08 3.81
N ASP A 124 -19.83 4.47 3.80
CA ASP A 124 -18.99 4.49 2.60
C ASP A 124 -18.22 3.17 2.40
N ILE A 125 -18.35 2.24 3.35
CA ILE A 125 -17.72 0.92 3.28
C ILE A 125 -18.55 0.02 2.37
N PRO A 126 -17.92 -0.66 1.38
CA PRO A 126 -18.60 -1.65 0.55
C PRO A 126 -19.29 -2.72 1.40
N THR A 127 -20.52 -3.13 1.00
CA THR A 127 -21.37 -4.00 1.80
C THR A 127 -20.67 -5.28 2.25
N LYS A 128 -19.97 -5.97 1.35
CA LYS A 128 -19.26 -7.21 1.67
C LYS A 128 -18.12 -7.04 2.68
N ALA A 129 -17.44 -5.91 2.66
CA ALA A 129 -16.43 -5.58 3.66
C ALA A 129 -17.09 -5.21 4.99
N LYS A 130 -18.17 -4.42 4.96
CA LYS A 130 -18.91 -3.98 6.15
C LYS A 130 -19.47 -5.15 6.96
N GLU A 131 -19.97 -6.20 6.31
CA GLU A 131 -20.51 -7.40 6.96
C GLU A 131 -19.45 -8.19 7.75
N LYS A 132 -18.17 -7.96 7.47
CA LYS A 132 -17.02 -8.62 8.12
C LYS A 132 -16.41 -7.77 9.25
N LEU A 133 -16.68 -6.48 9.31
CA LEU A 133 -16.18 -5.54 10.31
C LEU A 133 -17.10 -5.42 11.53
#